data_fac0e421967898a302ca4a08237cac31
#
_entry.id   fac0e421967898a302ca4a08237cac31
#
_cell.length_a   1.000
_cell.length_b   1.000
_cell.length_c   1.000
_cell.angle_alpha   90.00
_cell.angle_beta   90.00
_cell.angle_gamma   90.00
#
_symmetry.space_group_name_H-M   'P 1'
#
loop_
_entity.id
_entity.type
_entity.pdbx_description
1 polymer ?
#
loop_
_entity_poly.entity_id
_entity_poly.type
_entity_poly.pdbx_seq_one_letter_code
_entity_poly.pdbx_strand_id
1 'polypeptide(L)'
;MSENNHIADEMLAAFLDGNTNAEDTMRVLKAAEQDMELQEFIRIASEVDEDMAITGKPAIIPMTAMAAKTRETYLCDIECEEFVLHQFGIEVTHKSLLDMAYKNCWLRDKGMPLYNIGRLLEKNNLSVSRRYNSTIEEIDRLLSAGNQLIAVVDDSLLGGVLSAESQHPNHAVAISSISTETDGITLFNPNTEEELTRYSITSFAEAWRQSNNYLVVVNTTDKFIYDPSPIGLDDVVLSDDLTELQEAIAENAHEIWAKNRRNQGWSYGPERNDQKKETPDMVPYCNLPESEKLYDREMAMQTLKLAKKLGCELKKI
;
A
#
# COMPACT_ATOMS: atom_id res chain seq x y z
N MET A 1 -22.67 29.11 -34.67
CA MET A 1 -23.73 28.74 -33.73
C MET A 1 -23.07 27.89 -32.66
N SER A 2 -22.73 28.49 -31.53
CA SER A 2 -22.16 27.77 -30.39
C SER A 2 -23.32 27.04 -29.68
N GLU A 3 -23.37 25.74 -29.82
CA GLU A 3 -24.23 24.93 -28.93
C GLU A 3 -23.78 25.17 -27.49
N ASN A 4 -24.70 25.71 -26.71
CA ASN A 4 -24.52 26.00 -25.30
C ASN A 4 -24.41 24.63 -24.57
N ASN A 5 -23.19 24.20 -24.28
CA ASN A 5 -22.88 22.92 -23.64
C ASN A 5 -23.05 23.02 -22.11
N HIS A 6 -24.09 23.72 -21.66
CA HIS A 6 -24.39 23.89 -20.24
C HIS A 6 -24.95 22.56 -19.69
N ILE A 7 -24.19 21.95 -18.79
CA ILE A 7 -24.68 20.78 -18.03
C ILE A 7 -25.60 21.30 -16.93
N ALA A 8 -26.80 20.71 -16.84
CA ALA A 8 -27.75 21.07 -15.77
C ALA A 8 -27.21 20.58 -14.41
N ASP A 9 -27.41 21.38 -13.36
CA ASP A 9 -26.92 21.09 -12.01
C ASP A 9 -27.41 19.73 -11.50
N GLU A 10 -28.64 19.35 -11.86
CA GLU A 10 -29.22 18.04 -11.50
C GLU A 10 -28.49 16.87 -12.19
N MET A 11 -28.04 17.05 -13.42
CA MET A 11 -27.26 16.04 -14.15
C MET A 11 -25.85 15.94 -13.57
N LEU A 12 -25.24 17.05 -13.18
CA LEU A 12 -23.93 17.08 -12.55
C LEU A 12 -23.98 16.43 -11.15
N ALA A 13 -25.00 16.74 -10.36
CA ALA A 13 -25.22 16.08 -9.06
C ALA A 13 -25.43 14.57 -9.22
N ALA A 14 -26.27 14.14 -10.16
CA ALA A 14 -26.46 12.72 -10.45
C ALA A 14 -25.17 12.02 -10.94
N PHE A 15 -24.34 12.74 -11.68
CA PHE A 15 -23.01 12.25 -12.10
C PHE A 15 -22.07 12.04 -10.91
N LEU A 16 -21.98 13.00 -10.00
CA LEU A 16 -21.16 12.92 -8.79
C LEU A 16 -21.65 11.79 -7.86
N ASP A 17 -22.97 11.60 -7.75
CA ASP A 17 -23.57 10.52 -6.97
C ASP A 17 -23.48 9.13 -7.65
N GLY A 18 -22.91 9.02 -8.86
CA GLY A 18 -22.81 7.78 -9.63
C GLY A 18 -24.15 7.25 -10.16
N ASN A 19 -25.18 8.10 -10.22
CA ASN A 19 -26.57 7.76 -10.61
C ASN A 19 -26.93 8.14 -12.05
N THR A 20 -25.97 8.50 -12.91
CA THR A 20 -26.19 8.77 -14.34
C THR A 20 -26.17 7.50 -15.19
N ASN A 21 -26.93 7.50 -16.28
CA ASN A 21 -26.77 6.50 -17.32
C ASN A 21 -25.53 6.77 -18.20
N ALA A 22 -25.14 5.84 -19.07
CA ALA A 22 -23.93 5.94 -19.89
C ALA A 22 -23.94 7.16 -20.84
N GLU A 23 -25.10 7.57 -21.35
CA GLU A 23 -25.24 8.71 -22.27
C GLU A 23 -25.02 10.04 -21.52
N ASP A 24 -25.66 10.20 -20.36
CA ASP A 24 -25.53 11.40 -19.53
C ASP A 24 -24.12 11.51 -18.94
N THR A 25 -23.52 10.39 -18.52
CA THR A 25 -22.10 10.33 -18.10
C THR A 25 -21.18 10.88 -19.20
N MET A 26 -21.37 10.42 -20.43
CA MET A 26 -20.56 10.90 -21.59
C MET A 26 -20.78 12.38 -21.89
N ARG A 27 -21.97 12.91 -21.67
CA ARG A 27 -22.27 14.35 -21.84
C ARG A 27 -21.53 15.21 -20.83
N VAL A 28 -21.56 14.80 -19.55
CA VAL A 28 -20.83 15.52 -18.48
C VAL A 28 -19.32 15.50 -18.75
N LEU A 29 -18.73 14.35 -19.06
CA LEU A 29 -17.30 14.22 -19.35
C LEU A 29 -16.88 15.05 -20.56
N LYS A 30 -17.68 15.07 -21.64
CA LYS A 30 -17.39 15.86 -22.84
C LYS A 30 -17.49 17.36 -22.59
N ALA A 31 -18.40 17.78 -21.69
CA ALA A 31 -18.47 19.19 -21.28
C ALA A 31 -17.24 19.57 -20.42
N ALA A 32 -16.83 18.70 -19.50
CA ALA A 32 -15.65 18.93 -18.68
C ALA A 32 -14.33 18.99 -19.50
N GLU A 33 -14.23 18.28 -20.63
CA GLU A 33 -13.09 18.42 -21.56
C GLU A 33 -12.94 19.84 -22.15
N GLN A 34 -14.02 20.59 -22.20
CA GLN A 34 -14.07 21.92 -22.83
C GLN A 34 -14.20 23.07 -21.81
N ASP A 35 -14.41 22.74 -20.54
CA ASP A 35 -14.65 23.69 -19.45
C ASP A 35 -13.75 23.37 -18.25
N MET A 36 -12.70 24.18 -18.08
CA MET A 36 -11.73 24.00 -16.98
C MET A 36 -12.34 24.21 -15.58
N GLU A 37 -13.37 25.07 -15.46
CA GLU A 37 -14.04 25.30 -14.17
C GLU A 37 -14.88 24.08 -13.77
N LEU A 38 -15.60 23.48 -14.73
CA LEU A 38 -16.34 22.25 -14.55
C LEU A 38 -15.41 21.05 -14.23
N GLN A 39 -14.27 20.96 -14.92
CA GLN A 39 -13.27 19.94 -14.66
C GLN A 39 -12.73 20.05 -13.23
N GLU A 40 -12.37 21.24 -12.79
CA GLU A 40 -11.86 21.50 -11.45
C GLU A 40 -12.93 21.26 -10.37
N PHE A 41 -14.18 21.63 -10.64
CA PHE A 41 -15.30 21.37 -9.75
C PHE A 41 -15.52 19.85 -9.54
N ILE A 42 -15.53 19.06 -10.63
CA ILE A 42 -15.66 17.60 -10.55
C ILE A 42 -14.50 17.01 -9.76
N ARG A 43 -13.28 17.50 -9.95
CA ARG A 43 -12.09 17.05 -9.20
C ARG A 43 -12.25 17.29 -7.70
N ILE A 44 -12.60 18.52 -7.32
CA ILE A 44 -12.80 18.91 -5.90
C ILE A 44 -13.94 18.13 -5.26
N ALA A 45 -15.06 17.97 -5.95
CA ALA A 45 -16.21 17.23 -5.45
C ALA A 45 -15.88 15.75 -5.22
N SER A 46 -15.09 15.13 -6.12
CA SER A 46 -14.61 13.76 -5.97
C SER A 46 -13.64 13.59 -4.78
N GLU A 47 -12.81 14.58 -4.48
CA GLU A 47 -11.91 14.57 -3.32
C GLU A 47 -12.68 14.73 -1.98
N VAL A 48 -13.77 15.50 -1.97
CA VAL A 48 -14.61 15.67 -0.77
C VAL A 48 -15.41 14.41 -0.44
N ASP A 49 -15.85 13.65 -1.44
CA ASP A 49 -16.54 12.36 -1.24
C ASP A 49 -15.60 11.26 -0.68
N GLU A 50 -14.29 11.34 -0.91
CA GLU A 50 -13.32 10.43 -0.29
C GLU A 50 -13.21 10.63 1.23
N ASP A 51 -13.36 11.87 1.73
CA ASP A 51 -13.38 12.17 3.18
C ASP A 51 -14.71 11.81 3.86
N MET A 52 -15.81 11.69 3.09
CA MET A 52 -17.16 11.38 3.59
C MET A 52 -17.61 9.93 3.38
N ALA A 53 -16.85 9.09 2.69
CA ALA A 53 -17.20 7.69 2.40
C ALA A 53 -17.08 6.74 3.63
N ILE A 54 -17.71 7.13 4.74
CA ILE A 54 -18.11 6.19 5.83
C ILE A 54 -19.34 5.37 5.41
N THR A 55 -19.92 5.59 4.24
CA THR A 55 -21.07 4.84 3.71
C THR A 55 -20.77 4.23 2.34
N GLY A 56 -20.12 3.11 2.36
CA GLY A 56 -20.12 1.93 1.50
C GLY A 56 -20.74 1.94 0.09
N LYS A 57 -20.40 2.89 -0.80
CA LYS A 57 -20.57 2.69 -2.25
C LYS A 57 -19.38 3.32 -2.98
N PRO A 58 -18.59 2.55 -3.78
CA PRO A 58 -17.53 3.10 -4.56
C PRO A 58 -18.07 3.95 -5.72
N ALA A 59 -17.59 5.17 -5.87
CA ALA A 59 -17.79 5.96 -7.09
C ALA A 59 -17.12 5.22 -8.24
N ILE A 60 -17.90 4.81 -9.24
CA ILE A 60 -17.38 4.18 -10.47
C ILE A 60 -16.91 5.32 -11.38
N ILE A 61 -15.62 5.59 -11.40
CA ILE A 61 -15.01 6.42 -12.43
C ILE A 61 -15.01 5.60 -13.73
N PRO A 62 -15.61 6.08 -14.83
CA PRO A 62 -15.62 5.32 -16.08
C PRO A 62 -14.21 5.10 -16.61
N MET A 63 -13.83 3.87 -16.85
CA MET A 63 -12.53 3.40 -17.36
C MET A 63 -12.06 4.08 -18.67
N THR A 64 -12.95 4.76 -19.39
CA THR A 64 -12.65 5.37 -20.70
C THR A 64 -12.04 6.76 -20.62
N ALA A 65 -12.22 7.52 -19.54
CA ALA A 65 -11.64 8.85 -19.39
C ALA A 65 -10.17 8.84 -18.92
N MET A 66 -9.77 7.83 -18.12
CA MET A 66 -8.36 7.62 -17.72
C MET A 66 -7.50 7.00 -18.85
N ALA A 67 -8.13 6.49 -19.91
CA ALA A 67 -7.47 5.66 -20.93
C ALA A 67 -6.56 6.40 -21.93
N ALA A 68 -6.53 7.72 -21.96
CA ALA A 68 -5.92 8.41 -23.09
C ALA A 68 -4.56 9.10 -22.86
N LYS A 69 -4.10 9.30 -21.62
CA LYS A 69 -2.84 10.05 -21.41
C LYS A 69 -1.96 9.68 -20.19
N THR A 70 -2.39 8.78 -19.30
CA THR A 70 -1.59 8.38 -18.11
C THR A 70 -1.30 6.88 -18.05
N ARG A 71 -1.42 6.16 -19.14
CA ARG A 71 -1.53 4.69 -19.19
C ARG A 71 -0.22 3.91 -18.99
N GLU A 72 0.94 4.55 -18.95
CA GLU A 72 2.21 3.81 -19.05
C GLU A 72 3.14 3.92 -17.83
N THR A 73 2.91 4.84 -16.88
CA THR A 73 3.91 5.14 -15.85
C THR A 73 3.62 4.55 -14.46
N TYR A 74 2.43 3.99 -14.20
CA TYR A 74 2.02 3.61 -12.85
C TYR A 74 1.49 2.17 -12.69
N LEU A 75 1.75 1.31 -13.67
CA LEU A 75 1.30 -0.10 -13.65
C LEU A 75 2.42 -1.09 -13.32
N CYS A 76 3.63 -0.60 -13.04
CA CYS A 76 4.78 -1.44 -12.73
C CYS A 76 4.54 -2.46 -11.61
N ASP A 77 3.73 -2.09 -10.61
CA ASP A 77 3.36 -3.00 -9.52
C ASP A 77 2.54 -4.19 -10.02
N ILE A 78 1.54 -3.93 -10.90
CA ILE A 78 0.68 -4.97 -11.47
C ILE A 78 1.48 -5.87 -12.40
N GLU A 79 2.37 -5.28 -13.22
CA GLU A 79 3.23 -6.04 -14.14
C GLU A 79 4.24 -6.92 -13.39
N CYS A 80 4.80 -6.43 -12.28
CA CYS A 80 5.64 -7.24 -11.40
C CYS A 80 4.86 -8.39 -10.74
N GLU A 81 3.63 -8.15 -10.27
CA GLU A 81 2.80 -9.19 -9.67
C GLU A 81 2.36 -10.21 -10.73
N GLU A 82 2.05 -9.79 -11.97
CA GLU A 82 1.77 -10.67 -13.11
C GLU A 82 2.99 -11.55 -13.43
N PHE A 83 4.18 -10.96 -13.54
CA PHE A 83 5.42 -11.70 -13.75
C PHE A 83 5.62 -12.76 -12.66
N VAL A 84 5.45 -12.41 -11.39
CA VAL A 84 5.58 -13.36 -10.26
C VAL A 84 4.54 -14.48 -10.34
N LEU A 85 3.28 -14.20 -10.69
CA LEU A 85 2.25 -15.22 -10.86
C LEU A 85 2.63 -16.22 -11.93
N HIS A 86 3.16 -15.75 -13.06
CA HIS A 86 3.64 -16.63 -14.13
C HIS A 86 4.83 -17.51 -13.67
N GLN A 87 5.73 -17.01 -12.80
CA GLN A 87 6.82 -17.83 -12.23
C GLN A 87 6.29 -18.99 -11.36
N PHE A 88 5.10 -18.84 -10.77
CA PHE A 88 4.41 -19.93 -10.06
C PHE A 88 3.50 -20.78 -10.97
N GLY A 89 3.49 -20.55 -12.28
CA GLY A 89 2.64 -21.26 -13.24
C GLY A 89 1.17 -20.89 -13.14
N ILE A 90 0.85 -19.72 -12.59
CA ILE A 90 -0.52 -19.22 -12.46
C ILE A 90 -0.81 -18.34 -13.68
N GLU A 91 -1.66 -18.84 -14.58
CA GLU A 91 -2.08 -18.11 -15.77
C GLU A 91 -3.12 -17.04 -15.43
N VAL A 92 -2.77 -15.80 -15.68
CA VAL A 92 -3.64 -14.63 -15.48
C VAL A 92 -3.53 -13.70 -16.69
N THR A 93 -4.47 -12.80 -16.85
CA THR A 93 -4.36 -11.74 -17.85
C THR A 93 -4.15 -10.40 -17.16
N HIS A 94 -3.33 -9.54 -17.73
CA HIS A 94 -3.09 -8.18 -17.26
C HIS A 94 -4.41 -7.44 -16.96
N LYS A 95 -5.39 -7.56 -17.85
CA LYS A 95 -6.71 -6.96 -17.67
C LYS A 95 -7.43 -7.47 -16.42
N SER A 96 -7.37 -8.78 -16.13
CA SER A 96 -8.04 -9.33 -14.94
C SER A 96 -7.41 -8.84 -13.64
N LEU A 97 -6.09 -8.66 -13.61
CA LEU A 97 -5.37 -8.11 -12.46
C LEU A 97 -5.69 -6.64 -12.27
N LEU A 98 -5.72 -5.87 -13.35
CA LEU A 98 -6.08 -4.45 -13.34
C LEU A 98 -7.51 -4.24 -12.83
N ASP A 99 -8.49 -4.98 -13.36
CA ASP A 99 -9.88 -4.92 -12.93
C ASP A 99 -10.01 -5.28 -11.43
N MET A 100 -9.23 -6.26 -10.96
CA MET A 100 -9.21 -6.66 -9.56
C MET A 100 -8.61 -5.57 -8.67
N ALA A 101 -7.52 -4.94 -9.08
CA ALA A 101 -6.86 -3.86 -8.33
C ALA A 101 -7.77 -2.64 -8.20
N TYR A 102 -8.47 -2.23 -9.26
CA TYR A 102 -9.47 -1.15 -9.22
C TYR A 102 -10.66 -1.49 -8.33
N LYS A 103 -11.26 -2.68 -8.51
CA LYS A 103 -12.41 -3.12 -7.74
C LYS A 103 -12.18 -3.10 -6.22
N ASN A 104 -10.93 -3.34 -5.80
CA ASN A 104 -10.56 -3.40 -4.39
C ASN A 104 -9.90 -2.09 -3.90
N CYS A 105 -9.87 -1.04 -4.71
CA CYS A 105 -9.25 0.26 -4.40
C CYS A 105 -7.76 0.13 -4.01
N TRP A 106 -7.04 -0.83 -4.60
CA TRP A 106 -5.60 -1.01 -4.36
C TRP A 106 -4.75 -0.14 -5.25
N LEU A 107 -5.23 0.18 -6.45
CA LEU A 107 -4.58 1.07 -7.40
C LEU A 107 -5.16 2.48 -7.28
N ARG A 108 -4.28 3.49 -7.24
CA ARG A 108 -4.60 4.93 -7.19
C ARG A 108 -4.00 5.65 -8.38
N ASP A 109 -4.27 6.93 -8.54
CA ASP A 109 -3.80 7.76 -9.66
C ASP A 109 -2.28 7.79 -9.82
N LYS A 110 -1.54 7.59 -8.73
CA LYS A 110 -0.07 7.58 -8.69
C LYS A 110 0.54 6.18 -8.51
N GLY A 111 -0.19 5.12 -8.86
CA GLY A 111 0.25 3.75 -8.69
C GLY A 111 -0.32 3.08 -7.44
N MET A 112 0.22 1.94 -7.09
CA MET A 112 -0.19 1.15 -5.95
C MET A 112 0.60 1.56 -4.69
N PRO A 113 -0.06 1.92 -3.58
CA PRO A 113 0.63 2.15 -2.30
C PRO A 113 1.44 0.92 -1.87
N LEU A 114 2.62 1.12 -1.24
CA LEU A 114 3.52 0.04 -0.84
C LEU A 114 2.83 -1.11 -0.11
N TYR A 115 1.92 -0.80 0.81
CA TYR A 115 1.18 -1.81 1.60
C TYR A 115 0.18 -2.63 0.77
N ASN A 116 -0.14 -2.22 -0.46
CA ASN A 116 -1.01 -2.95 -1.37
C ASN A 116 -0.23 -3.85 -2.34
N ILE A 117 1.06 -3.62 -2.56
CA ILE A 117 1.90 -4.48 -3.41
C ILE A 117 1.88 -5.90 -2.83
N GLY A 118 1.58 -6.88 -3.68
CA GLY A 118 1.40 -8.27 -3.29
C GLY A 118 -0.06 -8.67 -3.00
N ARG A 119 -1.02 -7.74 -3.03
CA ARG A 119 -2.44 -8.08 -2.80
C ARG A 119 -3.03 -8.96 -3.89
N LEU A 120 -2.62 -8.76 -5.14
CA LEU A 120 -3.04 -9.62 -6.26
C LEU A 120 -2.47 -11.03 -6.10
N LEU A 121 -1.25 -11.17 -5.57
CA LEU A 121 -0.63 -12.46 -5.26
C LEU A 121 -1.39 -13.19 -4.15
N GLU A 122 -1.76 -12.50 -3.07
CA GLU A 122 -2.59 -13.04 -1.98
C GLU A 122 -3.95 -13.54 -2.50
N LYS A 123 -4.57 -12.82 -3.43
CA LYS A 123 -5.84 -13.24 -4.06
C LYS A 123 -5.71 -14.48 -4.94
N ASN A 124 -4.51 -14.76 -5.43
CA ASN A 124 -4.19 -15.96 -6.19
C ASN A 124 -3.59 -17.08 -5.31
N ASN A 125 -3.87 -17.05 -3.99
CA ASN A 125 -3.49 -18.06 -3.00
C ASN A 125 -1.98 -18.21 -2.80
N LEU A 126 -1.20 -17.18 -3.03
CA LEU A 126 0.19 -17.11 -2.63
C LEU A 126 0.33 -16.46 -1.25
N SER A 127 1.33 -16.89 -0.48
CA SER A 127 1.70 -16.25 0.77
C SER A 127 2.64 -15.08 0.51
N VAL A 128 2.35 -13.94 1.11
CA VAL A 128 3.08 -12.70 0.92
C VAL A 128 3.52 -12.13 2.25
N SER A 129 4.80 -11.78 2.36
CA SER A 129 5.36 -11.03 3.48
C SER A 129 5.98 -9.73 2.98
N ARG A 130 5.71 -8.63 3.65
CA ARG A 130 6.23 -7.29 3.34
C ARG A 130 7.24 -6.91 4.39
N ARG A 131 8.45 -6.52 3.96
CA ARG A 131 9.59 -6.23 4.84
C ARG A 131 10.20 -4.89 4.50
N TYR A 132 10.80 -4.26 5.50
CA TYR A 132 11.61 -3.06 5.35
C TYR A 132 13.02 -3.33 5.89
N ASN A 133 13.98 -2.49 5.53
CA ASN A 133 15.39 -2.63 5.93
C ASN A 133 16.00 -4.00 5.58
N SER A 134 15.49 -4.64 4.53
CA SER A 134 16.07 -5.88 4.02
C SER A 134 17.48 -5.64 3.47
N THR A 135 18.28 -6.70 3.40
CA THR A 135 19.68 -6.61 2.94
C THR A 135 19.92 -7.40 1.64
N ILE A 136 21.03 -7.12 1.00
CA ILE A 136 21.46 -7.85 -0.22
C ILE A 136 21.65 -9.35 0.08
N GLU A 137 22.21 -9.67 1.23
CA GLU A 137 22.42 -11.06 1.68
C GLU A 137 21.08 -11.76 1.93
N GLU A 138 20.08 -11.00 2.41
CA GLU A 138 18.72 -11.53 2.59
C GLU A 138 18.06 -11.84 1.25
N ILE A 139 18.25 -11.01 0.22
CA ILE A 139 17.76 -11.28 -1.14
C ILE A 139 18.31 -12.60 -1.65
N ASP A 140 19.64 -12.82 -1.58
CA ASP A 140 20.28 -14.05 -2.03
C ASP A 140 19.75 -15.28 -1.29
N ARG A 141 19.63 -15.19 0.03
CA ARG A 141 19.10 -16.26 0.87
C ARG A 141 17.65 -16.61 0.51
N LEU A 142 16.80 -15.59 0.28
CA LEU A 142 15.37 -15.77 -0.02
C LEU A 142 15.17 -16.37 -1.42
N LEU A 143 15.92 -15.90 -2.43
CA LEU A 143 15.88 -16.46 -3.79
C LEU A 143 16.36 -17.92 -3.78
N SER A 144 17.45 -18.22 -3.05
CA SER A 144 17.98 -19.57 -2.90
C SER A 144 16.98 -20.52 -2.20
N ALA A 145 16.11 -19.99 -1.35
CA ALA A 145 15.00 -20.73 -0.72
C ALA A 145 13.77 -20.89 -1.63
N GLY A 146 13.82 -20.41 -2.88
CA GLY A 146 12.75 -20.55 -3.87
C GLY A 146 11.62 -19.53 -3.73
N ASN A 147 11.85 -18.43 -3.02
CA ASN A 147 10.90 -17.32 -2.98
C ASN A 147 11.02 -16.47 -4.26
N GLN A 148 9.93 -15.82 -4.65
CA GLN A 148 9.93 -14.72 -5.60
C GLN A 148 9.94 -13.39 -4.83
N LEU A 149 10.58 -12.38 -5.38
CA LEU A 149 10.80 -11.11 -4.69
C LEU A 149 10.40 -9.93 -5.56
N ILE A 150 9.71 -8.94 -4.96
CA ILE A 150 9.45 -7.64 -5.58
C ILE A 150 10.08 -6.57 -4.68
N ALA A 151 10.89 -5.68 -5.28
CA ALA A 151 11.45 -4.52 -4.61
C ALA A 151 10.84 -3.23 -5.18
N VAL A 152 10.83 -2.16 -4.38
CA VAL A 152 10.46 -0.83 -4.84
C VAL A 152 11.69 0.05 -4.84
N VAL A 153 11.98 0.67 -5.96
CA VAL A 153 13.21 1.40 -6.22
C VAL A 153 12.94 2.80 -6.78
N ASP A 154 13.93 3.66 -6.73
CA ASP A 154 13.97 4.86 -7.55
C ASP A 154 14.57 4.49 -8.91
N ASP A 155 13.73 4.41 -9.94
CA ASP A 155 14.13 3.98 -11.29
C ASP A 155 15.20 4.88 -11.91
N SER A 156 15.22 6.16 -11.57
CA SER A 156 16.24 7.09 -12.05
C SER A 156 17.66 6.72 -11.60
N LEU A 157 17.78 6.07 -10.45
CA LEU A 157 19.06 5.61 -9.91
C LEU A 157 19.51 4.26 -10.50
N LEU A 158 18.58 3.42 -10.96
CA LEU A 158 18.92 2.16 -11.65
C LEU A 158 19.68 2.42 -12.96
N GLY A 159 19.25 3.41 -13.75
CA GLY A 159 19.85 3.77 -15.02
C GLY A 159 21.12 4.60 -14.90
N GLY A 160 21.56 4.98 -13.71
CA GLY A 160 22.73 5.83 -13.47
C GLY A 160 22.54 7.29 -13.91
N VAL A 161 21.31 7.71 -14.22
CA VAL A 161 20.96 9.08 -14.59
C VAL A 161 20.26 9.75 -13.39
N LEU A 162 21.01 10.56 -12.66
CA LEU A 162 20.46 11.39 -11.59
C LEU A 162 19.55 12.45 -12.20
N SER A 163 18.23 12.29 -12.10
CA SER A 163 17.30 13.39 -12.36
C SER A 163 17.03 14.14 -11.06
N ALA A 164 17.07 15.48 -11.12
CA ALA A 164 16.85 16.33 -9.95
C ALA A 164 15.41 16.29 -9.40
N GLU A 165 14.50 15.62 -10.08
CA GLU A 165 13.06 15.56 -9.77
C GLU A 165 12.63 14.28 -9.04
N SER A 166 13.48 13.24 -8.99
CA SER A 166 13.14 11.94 -8.42
C SER A 166 13.82 11.77 -7.05
N GLN A 167 13.10 12.10 -5.99
CA GLN A 167 13.54 11.83 -4.61
C GLN A 167 12.63 10.82 -3.88
N HIS A 168 11.75 10.12 -4.61
CA HIS A 168 10.81 9.18 -4.00
C HIS A 168 10.84 7.83 -4.72
N PRO A 169 10.77 6.71 -4.00
CA PRO A 169 10.63 5.40 -4.59
C PRO A 169 9.30 5.36 -5.35
N ASN A 170 9.36 5.11 -6.63
CA ASN A 170 8.22 5.22 -7.52
C ASN A 170 8.05 4.04 -8.47
N HIS A 171 8.93 3.03 -8.39
CA HIS A 171 8.96 1.96 -9.38
C HIS A 171 9.14 0.58 -8.74
N ALA A 172 8.26 -0.36 -9.09
CA ALA A 172 8.36 -1.75 -8.67
C ALA A 172 9.18 -2.55 -9.70
N VAL A 173 10.02 -3.46 -9.21
CA VAL A 173 10.80 -4.40 -10.01
C VAL A 173 10.74 -5.78 -9.36
N ALA A 174 10.66 -6.87 -10.15
CA ALA A 174 10.79 -8.21 -9.62
C ALA A 174 12.25 -8.70 -9.73
N ILE A 175 12.76 -9.32 -8.67
CA ILE A 175 14.15 -9.78 -8.61
C ILE A 175 14.20 -11.23 -9.07
N SER A 176 14.87 -11.48 -10.22
CA SER A 176 15.02 -12.81 -10.78
C SER A 176 16.23 -13.55 -10.24
N SER A 177 17.38 -12.87 -10.13
CA SER A 177 18.62 -13.49 -9.61
C SER A 177 19.59 -12.43 -9.08
N ILE A 178 20.51 -12.87 -8.22
CA ILE A 178 21.59 -12.05 -7.72
C ILE A 178 22.90 -12.88 -7.71
N SER A 179 24.03 -12.22 -7.97
CA SER A 179 25.35 -12.82 -7.84
C SER A 179 26.34 -11.78 -7.29
N THR A 180 26.74 -11.95 -6.05
CA THR A 180 27.73 -11.10 -5.40
C THR A 180 29.13 -11.28 -5.99
N GLU A 181 29.43 -12.46 -6.54
CA GLU A 181 30.74 -12.76 -7.20
C GLU A 181 30.92 -11.91 -8.47
N THR A 182 29.87 -11.67 -9.22
CA THR A 182 29.89 -10.92 -10.49
C THR A 182 29.33 -9.52 -10.39
N ASP A 183 29.09 -9.03 -9.16
CA ASP A 183 28.44 -7.74 -8.86
C ASP A 183 27.21 -7.48 -9.75
N GLY A 184 26.27 -8.43 -9.74
CA GLY A 184 25.13 -8.35 -10.63
C GLY A 184 23.83 -8.81 -10.01
N ILE A 185 22.77 -8.04 -10.28
CA ILE A 185 21.39 -8.38 -9.99
C ILE A 185 20.58 -8.32 -11.28
N THR A 186 19.76 -9.34 -11.52
CA THR A 186 18.89 -9.41 -12.70
C THR A 186 17.45 -9.14 -12.28
N LEU A 187 16.83 -8.19 -12.93
CA LEU A 187 15.49 -7.70 -12.60
C LEU A 187 14.56 -7.88 -13.79
N PHE A 188 13.31 -8.25 -13.53
CA PHE A 188 12.22 -7.89 -14.39
C PHE A 188 11.89 -6.40 -14.09
N ASN A 189 12.12 -5.55 -15.07
CA ASN A 189 11.87 -4.12 -14.97
C ASN A 189 10.85 -3.71 -16.05
N PRO A 190 9.60 -3.38 -15.65
CA PRO A 190 8.55 -3.00 -16.60
C PRO A 190 8.89 -1.82 -17.52
N ASN A 191 9.87 -0.97 -17.14
CA ASN A 191 10.28 0.19 -17.93
C ASN A 191 11.32 -0.16 -19.01
N THR A 192 11.75 -1.42 -19.14
CA THR A 192 12.71 -1.85 -20.15
C THR A 192 12.06 -2.70 -21.24
N GLU A 193 12.64 -2.69 -22.45
CA GLU A 193 12.18 -3.54 -23.54
C GLU A 193 12.57 -5.02 -23.37
N GLU A 194 13.61 -5.26 -22.58
CA GLU A 194 14.08 -6.61 -22.27
C GLU A 194 13.30 -7.18 -21.09
N GLU A 195 12.82 -8.42 -21.21
CA GLU A 195 12.11 -9.12 -20.14
C GLU A 195 12.93 -9.16 -18.83
N LEU A 196 14.22 -9.39 -18.93
CA LEU A 196 15.14 -9.39 -17.80
C LEU A 196 16.37 -8.52 -18.10
N THR A 197 16.61 -7.54 -17.25
CA THR A 197 17.74 -6.61 -17.37
C THR A 197 18.68 -6.76 -16.18
N ARG A 198 19.99 -6.72 -16.47
CA ARG A 198 21.04 -6.84 -15.46
C ARG A 198 21.56 -5.47 -15.04
N TYR A 199 21.66 -5.27 -13.72
CA TYR A 199 22.20 -4.07 -13.09
C TYR A 199 23.36 -4.43 -12.16
N SER A 200 24.17 -3.44 -11.75
CA SER A 200 25.11 -3.64 -10.64
C SER A 200 24.36 -3.69 -9.30
N ILE A 201 24.84 -4.47 -8.36
CA ILE A 201 24.30 -4.52 -7.00
C ILE A 201 24.38 -3.13 -6.34
N THR A 202 25.46 -2.39 -6.64
CA THR A 202 25.65 -1.04 -6.09
C THR A 202 24.55 -0.08 -6.55
N SER A 203 24.25 -0.02 -7.86
CA SER A 203 23.18 0.85 -8.39
C SER A 203 21.82 0.44 -7.86
N PHE A 204 21.56 -0.87 -7.80
CA PHE A 204 20.32 -1.38 -7.22
C PHE A 204 20.18 -1.00 -5.74
N ALA A 205 21.20 -1.20 -4.92
CA ALA A 205 21.16 -0.89 -3.49
C ALA A 205 20.93 0.61 -3.23
N GLU A 206 21.49 1.49 -4.06
CA GLU A 206 21.27 2.93 -3.98
C GLU A 206 19.84 3.30 -4.33
N ALA A 207 19.31 2.74 -5.42
CA ALA A 207 17.92 2.92 -5.84
C ALA A 207 16.91 2.35 -4.82
N TRP A 208 17.21 1.19 -4.25
CA TRP A 208 16.36 0.49 -3.30
C TRP A 208 16.30 1.17 -1.93
N ARG A 209 17.37 1.82 -1.51
CA ARG A 209 17.43 2.57 -0.24
C ARG A 209 16.34 3.64 -0.14
N GLN A 210 15.88 4.19 -1.27
CA GLN A 210 14.85 5.23 -1.30
C GLN A 210 13.49 4.73 -0.75
N SER A 211 13.22 3.42 -0.80
CA SER A 211 12.03 2.78 -0.21
C SER A 211 12.27 2.21 1.20
N ASN A 212 13.36 2.57 1.88
CA ASN A 212 13.81 1.89 3.09
C ASN A 212 14.06 0.38 2.87
N ASN A 213 14.63 0.02 1.74
CA ASN A 213 14.89 -1.36 1.33
C ASN A 213 13.63 -2.24 1.43
N TYR A 214 12.50 -1.70 0.92
CA TYR A 214 11.23 -2.40 0.93
C TYR A 214 11.27 -3.64 0.03
N LEU A 215 10.84 -4.77 0.56
CA LEU A 215 10.85 -6.07 -0.11
C LEU A 215 9.54 -6.81 0.12
N VAL A 216 8.93 -7.28 -0.95
CA VAL A 216 7.80 -8.22 -0.92
C VAL A 216 8.35 -9.60 -1.20
N VAL A 217 8.14 -10.52 -0.28
CA VAL A 217 8.58 -11.92 -0.36
C VAL A 217 7.38 -12.81 -0.61
N VAL A 218 7.44 -13.65 -1.63
CA VAL A 218 6.31 -14.43 -2.12
C VAL A 218 6.68 -15.91 -2.25
N ASN A 219 5.81 -16.80 -1.78
CA ASN A 219 5.94 -18.24 -2.01
C ASN A 219 4.56 -18.93 -2.03
N THR A 220 4.52 -20.23 -2.34
CA THR A 220 3.32 -21.05 -2.15
C THR A 220 3.00 -21.19 -0.66
N THR A 221 1.71 -21.33 -0.34
CA THR A 221 1.24 -21.37 1.06
C THR A 221 1.82 -22.55 1.86
N ASP A 222 2.10 -23.67 1.19
CA ASP A 222 2.65 -24.88 1.78
C ASP A 222 4.16 -24.80 2.10
N LYS A 223 4.87 -23.88 1.43
CA LYS A 223 6.32 -23.64 1.62
C LYS A 223 6.63 -22.41 2.45
N PHE A 224 5.64 -21.55 2.64
CA PHE A 224 5.83 -20.29 3.34
C PHE A 224 5.93 -20.51 4.84
N ILE A 225 7.10 -20.23 5.42
CA ILE A 225 7.30 -20.18 6.86
C ILE A 225 7.30 -18.71 7.25
N TYR A 226 6.28 -18.31 8.04
CA TYR A 226 6.22 -16.94 8.56
C TYR A 226 7.36 -16.72 9.56
N ASP A 227 8.27 -15.86 9.19
CA ASP A 227 9.35 -15.35 10.05
C ASP A 227 9.08 -13.86 10.30
N PRO A 228 8.61 -13.47 11.49
CA PRO A 228 8.28 -12.09 11.78
C PRO A 228 9.54 -11.22 11.68
N SER A 229 9.46 -10.18 10.84
CA SER A 229 10.56 -9.23 10.64
C SER A 229 10.03 -7.81 10.87
N PRO A 230 9.96 -7.36 12.13
CA PRO A 230 9.55 -6.00 12.43
C PRO A 230 10.56 -4.99 11.87
N ILE A 231 10.05 -3.84 11.44
CA ILE A 231 10.90 -2.75 10.94
C ILE A 231 11.83 -2.29 12.07
N GLY A 232 13.14 -2.24 11.80
CA GLY A 232 14.11 -1.66 12.72
C GLY A 232 13.88 -0.15 12.85
N LEU A 233 13.54 0.30 14.04
CA LEU A 233 13.23 1.70 14.35
C LEU A 233 14.13 2.26 15.47
N ASP A 234 15.26 1.62 15.73
CA ASP A 234 16.21 2.02 16.80
C ASP A 234 16.91 3.35 16.48
N ASP A 235 17.05 3.67 15.20
CA ASP A 235 17.61 4.91 14.67
C ASP A 235 16.63 6.09 14.74
N VAL A 236 15.34 5.83 15.03
CA VAL A 236 14.31 6.89 15.07
C VAL A 236 14.13 7.42 16.48
N VAL A 237 14.52 8.68 16.67
CA VAL A 237 14.33 9.41 17.93
C VAL A 237 13.05 10.24 17.83
N LEU A 238 12.14 10.06 18.77
CA LEU A 238 10.94 10.90 18.91
C LEU A 238 11.23 12.10 19.83
N SER A 239 10.51 13.20 19.62
CA SER A 239 10.53 14.34 20.55
C SER A 239 9.78 14.01 21.85
N ASP A 240 10.10 14.73 22.93
CA ASP A 240 9.47 14.52 24.25
C ASP A 240 7.94 14.69 24.21
N ASP A 241 7.43 15.59 23.36
CA ASP A 241 5.99 15.81 23.16
C ASP A 241 5.26 14.55 22.62
N LEU A 242 5.95 13.69 21.89
CA LEU A 242 5.39 12.45 21.37
C LEU A 242 5.38 11.34 22.41
N THR A 243 6.17 11.45 23.48
CA THR A 243 6.19 10.49 24.60
C THR A 243 4.88 10.58 25.40
N GLU A 244 4.33 11.78 25.59
CA GLU A 244 3.00 11.94 26.21
C GLU A 244 1.89 11.31 25.35
N LEU A 245 2.02 11.41 24.03
CA LEU A 245 1.07 10.83 23.10
C LEU A 245 1.10 9.29 23.11
N GLN A 246 2.24 8.68 23.41
CA GLN A 246 2.38 7.23 23.55
C GLN A 246 1.38 6.65 24.56
N GLU A 247 1.27 7.23 25.74
CA GLU A 247 0.39 6.73 26.79
C GLU A 247 -1.08 6.84 26.38
N ALA A 248 -1.46 7.96 25.77
CA ALA A 248 -2.83 8.15 25.27
C ALA A 248 -3.20 7.17 24.15
N ILE A 249 -2.25 6.86 23.26
CA ILE A 249 -2.44 5.86 22.20
C ILE A 249 -2.57 4.46 22.81
N ALA A 250 -1.72 4.12 23.77
CA ALA A 250 -1.74 2.82 24.45
C ALA A 250 -3.08 2.60 25.19
N GLU A 251 -3.54 3.59 25.96
CA GLU A 251 -4.84 3.54 26.62
C GLU A 251 -5.98 3.38 25.62
N ASN A 252 -6.01 4.18 24.55
CA ASN A 252 -7.04 4.05 23.51
C ASN A 252 -6.99 2.71 22.78
N ALA A 253 -5.82 2.13 22.56
CA ALA A 253 -5.67 0.80 21.95
C ALA A 253 -6.32 -0.27 22.84
N HIS A 254 -6.08 -0.22 24.14
CA HIS A 254 -6.73 -1.10 25.11
C HIS A 254 -8.26 -0.94 25.11
N GLU A 255 -8.76 0.28 25.13
CA GLU A 255 -10.21 0.57 25.10
C GLU A 255 -10.88 0.02 23.82
N ILE A 256 -10.21 0.16 22.66
CA ILE A 256 -10.69 -0.43 21.39
C ILE A 256 -10.71 -1.95 21.49
N TRP A 257 -9.64 -2.57 22.00
CA TRP A 257 -9.56 -4.00 22.19
C TRP A 257 -10.68 -4.49 23.13
N ALA A 258 -10.85 -3.87 24.30
CA ALA A 258 -11.86 -4.23 25.29
C ALA A 258 -13.29 -4.09 24.72
N LYS A 259 -13.57 -3.01 23.98
CA LYS A 259 -14.85 -2.81 23.28
C LYS A 259 -15.14 -3.93 22.28
N ASN A 260 -14.14 -4.31 21.47
CA ASN A 260 -14.29 -5.41 20.50
C ASN A 260 -14.50 -6.76 21.17
N ARG A 261 -13.77 -7.04 22.24
CA ARG A 261 -13.94 -8.26 23.04
C ARG A 261 -15.33 -8.33 23.67
N ARG A 262 -15.79 -7.21 24.24
CA ARG A 262 -17.15 -7.11 24.79
C ARG A 262 -18.23 -7.39 23.75
N ASN A 263 -18.08 -6.87 22.54
CA ASN A 263 -19.02 -7.13 21.43
C ASN A 263 -19.02 -8.61 21.00
N GLN A 264 -17.93 -9.33 21.22
CA GLN A 264 -17.81 -10.77 21.00
C GLN A 264 -18.33 -11.62 22.19
N GLY A 265 -18.82 -10.97 23.25
CA GLY A 265 -19.38 -11.60 24.45
C GLY A 265 -18.34 -11.95 25.52
N TRP A 266 -17.14 -11.35 25.45
CA TRP A 266 -16.14 -11.49 26.52
C TRP A 266 -16.48 -10.61 27.72
N SER A 267 -16.11 -11.09 28.90
CA SER A 267 -16.26 -10.40 30.17
C SER A 267 -15.02 -10.58 31.06
N TYR A 268 -14.98 -9.85 32.17
CA TYR A 268 -13.96 -10.01 33.17
C TYR A 268 -14.07 -11.38 33.82
N GLY A 269 -12.93 -12.04 34.04
CA GLY A 269 -12.73 -13.21 34.85
C GLY A 269 -11.32 -13.24 35.44
N PRO A 270 -11.09 -13.85 36.61
CA PRO A 270 -9.79 -13.82 37.28
C PRO A 270 -8.70 -14.57 36.53
N GLU A 271 -9.08 -15.45 35.61
CA GLU A 271 -8.19 -16.17 34.72
C GLU A 271 -8.79 -16.23 33.31
N ARG A 272 -7.92 -16.33 32.30
CA ARG A 272 -8.36 -16.46 30.92
C ARG A 272 -9.06 -17.80 30.69
N ASN A 273 -10.29 -17.74 30.20
CA ASN A 273 -11.10 -18.90 29.84
C ASN A 273 -11.81 -18.68 28.52
N ASP A 274 -11.28 -19.27 27.44
CA ASP A 274 -11.82 -19.10 26.09
C ASP A 274 -13.22 -19.70 25.89
N GLN A 275 -13.56 -20.76 26.64
CA GLN A 275 -14.89 -21.37 26.57
C GLN A 275 -15.97 -20.47 27.18
N LYS A 276 -15.66 -19.82 28.30
CA LYS A 276 -16.54 -18.87 28.97
C LYS A 276 -16.41 -17.45 28.42
N LYS A 277 -15.42 -17.20 27.60
CA LYS A 277 -15.04 -15.87 27.12
C LYS A 277 -14.74 -14.90 28.26
N GLU A 278 -13.92 -15.35 29.21
CA GLU A 278 -13.46 -14.56 30.36
C GLU A 278 -11.95 -14.27 30.23
N THR A 279 -11.54 -13.06 30.62
CA THR A 279 -10.11 -12.68 30.70
C THR A 279 -9.91 -11.64 31.81
N PRO A 280 -8.76 -11.67 32.54
CA PRO A 280 -8.45 -10.69 33.58
C PRO A 280 -8.19 -9.28 33.01
N ASP A 281 -7.94 -9.16 31.71
CA ASP A 281 -7.61 -7.90 31.06
C ASP A 281 -8.84 -7.04 30.69
N MET A 282 -10.06 -7.56 30.93
CA MET A 282 -11.31 -6.80 30.76
C MET A 282 -11.54 -5.82 31.92
N VAL A 283 -10.57 -4.94 32.13
CA VAL A 283 -10.55 -3.89 33.17
C VAL A 283 -10.14 -2.56 32.52
N PRO A 284 -10.40 -1.41 33.15
CA PRO A 284 -9.85 -0.12 32.71
C PRO A 284 -8.33 -0.18 32.56
N TYR A 285 -7.76 0.51 31.59
CA TYR A 285 -6.31 0.53 31.30
C TYR A 285 -5.47 0.80 32.55
N CYS A 286 -5.88 1.74 33.42
CA CYS A 286 -5.17 2.05 34.66
C CYS A 286 -5.04 0.85 35.61
N ASN A 287 -5.92 -0.12 35.54
CA ASN A 287 -5.94 -1.33 36.36
C ASN A 287 -5.24 -2.54 35.73
N LEU A 288 -4.76 -2.42 34.50
CA LEU A 288 -3.97 -3.48 33.86
C LEU A 288 -2.64 -3.69 34.60
N PRO A 289 -2.11 -4.95 34.61
CA PRO A 289 -0.74 -5.22 34.98
C PRO A 289 0.25 -4.41 34.12
N GLU A 290 1.39 -4.02 34.68
CA GLU A 290 2.40 -3.27 33.92
C GLU A 290 2.93 -4.04 32.69
N SER A 291 2.97 -5.37 32.73
CA SER A 291 3.34 -6.22 31.59
C SER A 291 2.41 -6.00 30.39
N GLU A 292 1.10 -5.90 30.62
CA GLU A 292 0.13 -5.66 29.55
C GLU A 292 0.19 -4.22 29.04
N LYS A 293 0.34 -3.24 29.93
CA LYS A 293 0.56 -1.84 29.54
C LYS A 293 1.84 -1.65 28.73
N LEU A 294 2.91 -2.36 29.05
CA LEU A 294 4.16 -2.31 28.28
C LEU A 294 3.96 -2.76 26.84
N TYR A 295 3.15 -3.79 26.59
CA TYR A 295 2.85 -4.24 25.25
C TYR A 295 2.12 -3.15 24.44
N ASP A 296 1.08 -2.54 25.00
CA ASP A 296 0.33 -1.47 24.35
C ASP A 296 1.19 -0.22 24.12
N ARG A 297 2.06 0.14 25.08
CA ARG A 297 3.01 1.24 24.95
C ARG A 297 4.05 0.99 23.86
N GLU A 298 4.56 -0.22 23.77
CA GLU A 298 5.52 -0.58 22.73
C GLU A 298 4.89 -0.47 21.34
N MET A 299 3.68 -1.01 21.16
CA MET A 299 2.93 -0.88 19.92
C MET A 299 2.69 0.59 19.54
N ALA A 300 2.32 1.44 20.51
CA ALA A 300 2.15 2.87 20.32
C ALA A 300 3.45 3.54 19.87
N MET A 301 4.56 3.24 20.56
CA MET A 301 5.89 3.79 20.25
C MET A 301 6.37 3.38 18.86
N GLN A 302 6.24 2.09 18.50
CA GLN A 302 6.61 1.58 17.20
C GLN A 302 5.79 2.23 16.09
N THR A 303 4.49 2.47 16.32
CA THR A 303 3.62 3.17 15.36
C THR A 303 4.07 4.61 15.12
N LEU A 304 4.38 5.37 16.19
CA LEU A 304 4.86 6.74 16.09
C LEU A 304 6.22 6.83 15.39
N LYS A 305 7.14 5.94 15.73
CA LYS A 305 8.46 5.85 15.08
C LYS A 305 8.33 5.51 13.61
N LEU A 306 7.46 4.56 13.27
CA LEU A 306 7.22 4.18 11.88
C LEU A 306 6.65 5.35 11.07
N ALA A 307 5.64 6.05 11.59
CA ALA A 307 5.08 7.23 10.93
C ALA A 307 6.17 8.27 10.63
N LYS A 308 7.05 8.55 11.60
CA LYS A 308 8.19 9.46 11.42
C LYS A 308 9.18 8.94 10.37
N LYS A 309 9.54 7.66 10.40
CA LYS A 309 10.46 7.04 9.42
C LYS A 309 9.91 7.14 8.00
N LEU A 310 8.60 7.02 7.84
CA LEU A 310 7.90 7.16 6.56
C LEU A 310 7.65 8.61 6.13
N GLY A 311 8.24 9.59 6.81
CA GLY A 311 8.18 11.01 6.44
C GLY A 311 6.93 11.75 6.92
N CYS A 312 6.11 11.14 7.79
CA CYS A 312 4.98 11.85 8.40
C CYS A 312 5.47 12.84 9.47
N GLU A 313 4.98 14.07 9.43
CA GLU A 313 5.17 15.04 10.49
C GLU A 313 3.94 15.01 11.42
N LEU A 314 4.19 14.66 12.68
CA LEU A 314 3.19 14.79 13.75
C LEU A 314 3.39 16.15 14.42
N LYS A 315 2.41 17.05 14.29
CA LYS A 315 2.41 18.37 14.91
C LYS A 315 1.28 18.45 15.95
N LYS A 316 1.63 18.91 17.16
CA LYS A 316 0.63 19.28 18.14
C LYS A 316 -0.02 20.58 17.68
N ILE A 317 -1.35 20.62 17.56
CA ILE A 317 -2.14 21.79 17.15
C ILE A 317 -2.34 22.70 18.37
#